data_c69c71e135464e5d1328906101f96762
#
_entry.id   c69c71e135464e5d1328906101f96762
#
_cell.length_a   1.000
_cell.length_b   1.000
_cell.length_c   1.000
_cell.angle_alpha   90.00
_cell.angle_beta   90.00
_cell.angle_gamma   90.00
#
_symmetry.space_group_name_H-M   'P 1'
#
loop_
_entity.id
_entity.type
_entity.pdbx_description
1 polymer ?
#
loop_
_entity_poly.entity_id
_entity_poly.type
_entity_poly.pdbx_seq_one_letter_code
_entity_poly.pdbx_strand_id
1 'polypeptide(L)'
;WVDEFAKYTDRFAAEATPAIQNKVGQFLSAAVIRNIVGQVKSAMDMRAIMDEGKILIMNLSKGRIGEDNSKLLGGLLVTKLQLAAMSRVDIPEEERRDFYLYVDEFQNFATESFANILSEARKYRLALVLANQYVAQLIQSVAGSRSTAVRDAIFGNVGTIISFRVGAEDAEFLEKEFAPEFTAVDVVNLAKYNIYLKLMIDGVASRAFSATTLSPYPRPEASYRENIIKHSRETYGTPREDVEAEIAEWAGVGELVPARVRERRLENIIAAGSANSGPAVPAAVSRSSVAEFEAGKSVSKAGKQMYEVVCWEGGEKVWVPFKPDGVRPIYCKDHLYKLSEVKQKLMTDQYKPTSLQEALNRGVIDNL
;
A
#
# COMPACT_ATOMS: atom_id res chain seq x y z
N TRP A 1 -17.28 9.85 -9.97
CA TRP A 1 -17.13 9.92 -11.42
C TRP A 1 -18.44 10.29 -12.10
N VAL A 2 -19.53 9.55 -11.86
CA VAL A 2 -20.82 9.76 -12.56
C VAL A 2 -21.48 11.07 -12.15
N ASP A 3 -21.36 11.45 -10.89
CA ASP A 3 -22.05 12.64 -10.35
C ASP A 3 -21.26 13.94 -10.50
N GLU A 4 -19.96 13.88 -10.63
CA GLU A 4 -19.09 15.07 -10.75
C GLU A 4 -18.42 15.14 -12.12
N PHE A 5 -17.60 14.13 -12.47
CA PHE A 5 -16.79 14.15 -13.68
C PHE A 5 -17.64 14.18 -14.96
N ALA A 6 -18.75 13.47 -14.98
CA ALA A 6 -19.67 13.47 -16.13
C ALA A 6 -20.35 14.85 -16.38
N LYS A 7 -20.29 15.77 -15.40
CA LYS A 7 -20.80 17.13 -15.50
C LYS A 7 -19.76 18.17 -15.92
N TYR A 8 -18.48 17.75 -16.03
CA TYR A 8 -17.43 18.65 -16.46
C TYR A 8 -17.61 19.00 -17.93
N THR A 9 -17.38 20.26 -18.27
CA THR A 9 -17.26 20.67 -19.67
C THR A 9 -16.01 20.04 -20.27
N ASP A 10 -16.03 19.76 -21.57
CA ASP A 10 -14.90 19.17 -22.30
C ASP A 10 -13.60 19.95 -22.07
N ARG A 11 -13.68 21.28 -21.96
CA ARG A 11 -12.54 22.16 -21.68
C ARG A 11 -11.98 21.92 -20.30
N PHE A 12 -12.82 21.84 -19.26
CA PHE A 12 -12.37 21.60 -17.89
C PHE A 12 -11.83 20.16 -17.71
N ALA A 13 -12.48 19.19 -18.34
CA ALA A 13 -11.98 17.81 -18.36
C ALA A 13 -10.60 17.70 -19.01
N ALA A 14 -10.35 18.42 -20.12
CA ALA A 14 -9.07 18.47 -20.81
C ALA A 14 -7.97 19.16 -19.98
N GLU A 15 -8.30 20.07 -19.08
CA GLU A 15 -7.33 20.70 -18.17
C GLU A 15 -7.06 19.85 -16.92
N ALA A 16 -8.09 19.23 -16.32
CA ALA A 16 -7.98 18.47 -15.07
C ALA A 16 -7.41 17.05 -15.27
N THR A 17 -7.79 16.38 -16.36
CA THR A 17 -7.42 14.99 -16.63
C THR A 17 -5.91 14.76 -16.81
N PRO A 18 -5.15 15.61 -17.52
CA PRO A 18 -3.72 15.41 -17.73
C PRO A 18 -2.90 15.40 -16.44
N ALA A 19 -3.28 16.17 -15.42
CA ALA A 19 -2.58 16.20 -14.15
C ALA A 19 -2.68 14.84 -13.42
N ILE A 20 -3.84 14.21 -13.48
CA ILE A 20 -4.08 12.87 -12.91
C ILE A 20 -3.39 11.81 -13.77
N GLN A 21 -3.60 11.88 -15.11
CA GLN A 21 -2.99 10.92 -16.04
C GLN A 21 -1.48 10.91 -15.98
N ASN A 22 -0.83 12.07 -15.86
CA ASN A 22 0.62 12.18 -15.75
C ASN A 22 1.13 11.52 -14.47
N LYS A 23 0.48 11.77 -13.34
CA LYS A 23 0.89 11.15 -12.05
C LYS A 23 0.63 9.65 -12.03
N VAL A 24 -0.56 9.22 -12.42
CA VAL A 24 -0.93 7.79 -12.48
C VAL A 24 -0.14 7.08 -13.57
N GLY A 25 0.07 7.72 -14.72
CA GLY A 25 0.84 7.18 -15.84
C GLY A 25 2.32 6.95 -15.49
N GLN A 26 2.97 7.90 -14.83
CA GLN A 26 4.34 7.70 -14.32
C GLN A 26 4.42 6.49 -13.39
N PHE A 27 3.43 6.32 -12.55
CA PHE A 27 3.31 5.24 -11.60
C PHE A 27 3.15 3.87 -12.29
N LEU A 28 2.24 3.79 -13.26
CA LEU A 28 1.90 2.54 -13.94
C LEU A 28 2.82 2.20 -15.12
N SER A 29 3.62 3.15 -15.62
CA SER A 29 4.57 2.92 -16.72
C SER A 29 5.70 1.97 -16.31
N ALA A 30 6.14 2.02 -15.04
CA ALA A 30 7.14 1.12 -14.51
C ALA A 30 6.52 -0.26 -14.24
N ALA A 31 6.91 -1.28 -15.01
CA ALA A 31 6.37 -2.64 -14.89
C ALA A 31 6.45 -3.20 -13.46
N VAL A 32 7.56 -2.91 -12.74
CA VAL A 32 7.73 -3.34 -11.35
C VAL A 32 6.63 -2.76 -10.45
N ILE A 33 6.37 -1.46 -10.53
CA ILE A 33 5.34 -0.80 -9.73
C ILE A 33 3.96 -1.31 -10.11
N ARG A 34 3.67 -1.34 -11.42
CA ARG A 34 2.39 -1.82 -11.95
C ARG A 34 2.07 -3.23 -11.45
N ASN A 35 3.05 -4.13 -11.49
CA ASN A 35 2.85 -5.51 -11.07
C ASN A 35 2.71 -5.66 -9.53
N ILE A 36 3.26 -4.73 -8.75
CA ILE A 36 3.05 -4.70 -7.30
C ILE A 36 1.65 -4.18 -6.96
N VAL A 37 1.26 -3.01 -7.50
CA VAL A 37 0.00 -2.35 -7.14
C VAL A 37 -1.21 -2.90 -7.88
N GLY A 38 -1.01 -3.58 -9.00
CA GLY A 38 -2.07 -4.19 -9.80
C GLY A 38 -2.62 -5.50 -9.24
N GLN A 39 -2.03 -6.05 -8.18
CA GLN A 39 -2.55 -7.24 -7.52
C GLN A 39 -3.78 -6.91 -6.65
N VAL A 40 -4.85 -7.67 -6.79
CA VAL A 40 -6.12 -7.46 -6.09
C VAL A 40 -5.98 -7.65 -4.58
N LYS A 41 -5.12 -8.58 -4.15
CA LYS A 41 -4.87 -8.90 -2.73
C LYS A 41 -3.41 -8.69 -2.39
N SER A 42 -3.15 -8.13 -1.20
CA SER A 42 -1.80 -8.04 -0.65
C SER A 42 -1.40 -9.41 -0.09
N ALA A 43 -0.25 -9.93 -0.51
CA ALA A 43 0.32 -11.16 0.05
C ALA A 43 0.98 -10.93 1.43
N MET A 44 1.25 -9.68 1.81
CA MET A 44 1.89 -9.32 3.07
C MET A 44 0.93 -8.57 3.98
N ASP A 45 0.71 -9.11 5.17
CA ASP A 45 0.03 -8.42 6.26
C ASP A 45 1.07 -7.76 7.17
N MET A 46 1.15 -6.42 7.11
CA MET A 46 2.13 -5.64 7.88
C MET A 46 1.85 -5.70 9.38
N ARG A 47 0.59 -5.82 9.79
CA ARG A 47 0.22 -5.96 11.19
C ARG A 47 0.66 -7.31 11.74
N ALA A 48 0.38 -8.39 11.04
CA ALA A 48 0.84 -9.73 11.42
C ALA A 48 2.38 -9.81 11.50
N ILE A 49 3.09 -9.15 10.58
CA ILE A 49 4.56 -9.06 10.63
C ILE A 49 5.04 -8.41 11.93
N MET A 50 4.37 -7.35 12.38
CA MET A 50 4.71 -6.67 13.65
C MET A 50 4.39 -7.53 14.87
N ASP A 51 3.18 -8.07 14.94
CA ASP A 51 2.65 -8.78 16.11
C ASP A 51 3.35 -10.14 16.30
N GLU A 52 3.68 -10.83 15.21
CA GLU A 52 4.44 -12.08 15.24
C GLU A 52 5.96 -11.87 15.41
N GLY A 53 6.44 -10.63 15.32
CA GLY A 53 7.86 -10.26 15.46
C GLY A 53 8.74 -10.78 14.35
N LYS A 54 8.24 -10.74 13.12
CA LYS A 54 8.98 -11.12 11.92
C LYS A 54 10.00 -10.04 11.54
N ILE A 55 11.06 -10.47 10.86
CA ILE A 55 12.05 -9.56 10.28
C ILE A 55 11.66 -9.31 8.81
N LEU A 56 11.42 -8.05 8.48
CA LEU A 56 11.09 -7.61 7.13
C LEU A 56 12.25 -6.79 6.55
N ILE A 57 12.82 -7.24 5.44
CA ILE A 57 13.89 -6.53 4.72
C ILE A 57 13.35 -6.08 3.37
N MET A 58 13.27 -4.77 3.16
CA MET A 58 12.81 -4.18 1.91
C MET A 58 13.99 -3.59 1.13
N ASN A 59 14.35 -4.23 0.03
CA ASN A 59 15.42 -3.75 -0.82
C ASN A 59 14.91 -2.74 -1.84
N LEU A 60 15.00 -1.46 -1.52
CA LEU A 60 14.58 -0.34 -2.34
C LEU A 60 15.75 0.29 -3.13
N SER A 61 16.77 -0.50 -3.48
CA SER A 61 17.97 0.03 -4.13
C SER A 61 17.66 0.76 -5.44
N LYS A 62 18.08 2.03 -5.53
CA LYS A 62 17.89 2.91 -6.69
C LYS A 62 18.45 2.32 -7.99
N GLY A 63 19.55 1.60 -7.92
CA GLY A 63 20.17 0.94 -9.07
C GLY A 63 19.35 -0.18 -9.70
N ARG A 64 18.36 -0.75 -8.99
CA ARG A 64 17.52 -1.85 -9.48
C ARG A 64 16.16 -1.39 -9.98
N ILE A 65 15.54 -0.46 -9.26
CA ILE A 65 14.15 -0.07 -9.51
C ILE A 65 14.01 1.37 -10.00
N GLY A 66 15.10 2.13 -10.03
CA GLY A 66 15.09 3.55 -10.35
C GLY A 66 14.81 4.43 -9.11
N GLU A 67 15.23 5.69 -9.18
CA GLU A 67 15.12 6.59 -8.02
C GLU A 67 13.67 6.94 -7.69
N ASP A 68 12.87 7.33 -8.67
CA ASP A 68 11.47 7.72 -8.47
C ASP A 68 10.62 6.55 -7.96
N ASN A 69 10.84 5.35 -8.51
CA ASN A 69 10.17 4.14 -8.06
C ASN A 69 10.57 3.76 -6.62
N SER A 70 11.85 3.93 -6.28
CA SER A 70 12.35 3.69 -4.91
C SER A 70 11.69 4.62 -3.90
N LYS A 71 11.65 5.92 -4.20
CA LYS A 71 10.99 6.93 -3.35
C LYS A 71 9.51 6.63 -3.16
N LEU A 72 8.84 6.29 -4.25
CA LEU A 72 7.41 6.01 -4.24
C LEU A 72 7.07 4.76 -3.44
N LEU A 73 7.72 3.62 -3.73
CA LEU A 73 7.51 2.38 -2.99
C LEU A 73 7.86 2.54 -1.52
N GLY A 74 8.96 3.22 -1.21
CA GLY A 74 9.36 3.48 0.17
C GLY A 74 8.33 4.31 0.92
N GLY A 75 7.80 5.38 0.31
CA GLY A 75 6.75 6.20 0.89
C GLY A 75 5.46 5.40 1.17
N LEU A 76 5.03 4.57 0.19
CA LEU A 76 3.87 3.69 0.36
C LEU A 76 4.07 2.67 1.49
N LEU A 77 5.26 2.05 1.55
CA LEU A 77 5.59 1.05 2.57
C LEU A 77 5.63 1.66 3.97
N VAL A 78 6.25 2.83 4.12
CA VAL A 78 6.26 3.58 5.39
C VAL A 78 4.84 3.91 5.82
N THR A 79 3.99 4.38 4.90
CA THR A 79 2.57 4.66 5.18
C THR A 79 1.81 3.38 5.58
N LYS A 80 2.02 2.26 4.88
CA LYS A 80 1.39 0.98 5.25
C LYS A 80 1.84 0.49 6.62
N LEU A 81 3.11 0.61 6.96
CA LEU A 81 3.63 0.27 8.29
C LEU A 81 3.04 1.16 9.38
N GLN A 82 2.89 2.47 9.11
CA GLN A 82 2.20 3.39 10.02
C GLN A 82 0.77 2.95 10.28
N LEU A 83 -0.02 2.72 9.22
CA LEU A 83 -1.41 2.29 9.34
C LEU A 83 -1.54 0.95 10.07
N ALA A 84 -0.63 0.02 9.80
CA ALA A 84 -0.55 -1.25 10.51
C ALA A 84 -0.23 -1.06 12.01
N ALA A 85 0.70 -0.18 12.35
CA ALA A 85 0.99 0.17 13.74
C ALA A 85 -0.22 0.80 14.43
N MET A 86 -0.88 1.75 13.78
CA MET A 86 -2.08 2.42 14.31
C MET A 86 -3.26 1.45 14.49
N SER A 87 -3.39 0.43 13.63
CA SER A 87 -4.45 -0.57 13.76
C SER A 87 -4.31 -1.45 15.01
N ARG A 88 -3.17 -1.41 15.70
CA ARG A 88 -2.91 -2.14 16.96
C ARG A 88 -3.58 -1.49 18.18
N VAL A 89 -4.45 -0.53 17.98
CA VAL A 89 -5.21 0.15 19.05
C VAL A 89 -6.11 -0.80 19.86
N ASP A 90 -6.50 -1.92 19.27
CA ASP A 90 -7.27 -3.01 19.91
C ASP A 90 -6.45 -3.89 20.90
N ILE A 91 -5.12 -3.76 20.89
CA ILE A 91 -4.22 -4.43 21.81
C ILE A 91 -3.82 -3.43 22.90
N PRO A 92 -3.87 -3.76 24.21
CA PRO A 92 -3.33 -2.92 25.28
C PRO A 92 -1.86 -2.53 25.01
N GLU A 93 -1.46 -1.30 25.38
CA GLU A 93 -0.14 -0.77 25.03
C GLU A 93 1.01 -1.65 25.57
N GLU A 94 0.85 -2.21 26.77
CA GLU A 94 1.84 -3.07 27.44
C GLU A 94 1.97 -4.46 26.79
N GLU A 95 0.95 -4.90 26.05
CA GLU A 95 0.94 -6.18 25.35
C GLU A 95 1.42 -6.05 23.89
N ARG A 96 1.50 -4.81 23.38
CA ARG A 96 2.00 -4.57 22.01
C ARG A 96 3.48 -4.90 21.95
N ARG A 97 3.87 -5.72 21.00
CA ARG A 97 5.27 -6.03 20.73
C ARG A 97 5.97 -4.84 20.10
N ASP A 98 7.19 -4.50 20.61
CA ASP A 98 8.02 -3.47 20.00
C ASP A 98 8.41 -3.87 18.57
N PHE A 99 8.24 -2.94 17.64
CA PHE A 99 8.65 -3.08 16.25
C PHE A 99 9.60 -1.95 15.87
N TYR A 100 10.79 -2.31 15.39
CA TYR A 100 11.83 -1.35 15.03
C TYR A 100 11.88 -1.16 13.52
N LEU A 101 11.63 0.06 13.07
CA LEU A 101 11.71 0.44 11.66
C LEU A 101 13.03 1.21 11.42
N TYR A 102 13.97 0.55 10.75
CA TYR A 102 15.23 1.16 10.31
C TYR A 102 15.05 1.71 8.91
N VAL A 103 15.28 2.99 8.72
CA VAL A 103 15.19 3.64 7.41
C VAL A 103 16.53 4.27 7.08
N ASP A 104 17.26 3.62 6.18
CA ASP A 104 18.49 4.16 5.61
C ASP A 104 18.17 5.16 4.49
N GLU A 105 18.99 6.20 4.33
CA GLU A 105 18.76 7.30 3.37
C GLU A 105 17.34 7.90 3.52
N PHE A 106 16.94 8.13 4.77
CA PHE A 106 15.59 8.54 5.17
C PHE A 106 15.05 9.73 4.37
N GLN A 107 15.91 10.68 3.98
CA GLN A 107 15.51 11.85 3.18
C GLN A 107 14.79 11.50 1.87
N ASN A 108 14.98 10.28 1.35
CA ASN A 108 14.26 9.83 0.14
C ASN A 108 12.80 9.51 0.40
N PHE A 109 12.41 9.27 1.64
CA PHE A 109 11.08 8.84 2.07
C PHE A 109 10.40 9.85 3.00
N ALA A 110 11.11 10.90 3.36
CA ALA A 110 10.64 11.97 4.22
C ALA A 110 9.49 12.73 3.54
N THR A 111 8.31 12.71 4.12
CA THR A 111 7.13 13.46 3.70
C THR A 111 6.57 14.23 4.89
N GLU A 112 5.77 15.28 4.65
CA GLU A 112 5.08 15.99 5.75
C GLU A 112 4.18 15.06 6.56
N SER A 113 3.57 14.06 5.91
CA SER A 113 2.79 13.02 6.60
C SER A 113 3.65 12.20 7.57
N PHE A 114 4.95 12.03 7.30
CA PHE A 114 5.86 11.35 8.20
C PHE A 114 6.12 12.13 9.50
N ALA A 115 6.06 13.44 9.47
CA ALA A 115 6.17 14.26 10.66
C ALA A 115 5.10 13.91 11.71
N ASN A 116 3.89 13.56 11.26
CA ASN A 116 2.80 13.13 12.13
C ASN A 116 3.08 11.74 12.75
N ILE A 117 3.75 10.86 11.99
CA ILE A 117 4.15 9.53 12.51
C ILE A 117 5.08 9.67 13.71
N LEU A 118 6.06 10.57 13.63
CA LEU A 118 7.06 10.77 14.68
C LEU A 118 6.41 11.12 16.03
N SER A 119 5.35 11.91 16.05
CA SER A 119 4.67 12.30 17.27
C SER A 119 3.81 11.20 17.91
N GLU A 120 3.36 10.21 17.11
CA GLU A 120 2.39 9.21 17.55
C GLU A 120 2.94 7.77 17.61
N ALA A 121 4.02 7.47 16.89
CA ALA A 121 4.55 6.11 16.71
C ALA A 121 4.82 5.39 18.05
N ARG A 122 5.27 6.13 19.06
CA ARG A 122 5.56 5.59 20.40
C ARG A 122 4.37 4.88 21.02
N LYS A 123 3.16 5.44 20.91
CA LYS A 123 1.92 4.87 21.48
C LYS A 123 1.59 3.49 20.90
N TYR A 124 2.06 3.24 19.67
CA TYR A 124 1.82 1.98 18.95
C TYR A 124 3.02 1.03 19.01
N ARG A 125 4.01 1.29 19.89
CA ARG A 125 5.24 0.51 20.01
C ARG A 125 5.98 0.39 18.68
N LEU A 126 5.97 1.44 17.86
CA LEU A 126 6.76 1.57 16.65
C LEU A 126 7.97 2.48 16.95
N ALA A 127 9.15 1.88 17.04
CA ALA A 127 10.41 2.59 17.24
C ALA A 127 11.06 2.90 15.89
N LEU A 128 11.47 4.16 15.69
CA LEU A 128 12.05 4.63 14.43
C LEU A 128 13.55 4.84 14.60
N VAL A 129 14.33 4.26 13.70
CA VAL A 129 15.78 4.49 13.56
C VAL A 129 16.03 5.06 12.17
N LEU A 130 16.33 6.35 12.11
CA LEU A 130 16.44 7.11 10.87
C LEU A 130 17.92 7.44 10.61
N ALA A 131 18.40 7.12 9.41
CA ALA A 131 19.75 7.47 8.99
C ALA A 131 19.70 8.39 7.76
N ASN A 132 20.48 9.48 7.81
CA ASN A 132 20.65 10.43 6.72
C ASN A 132 22.08 10.94 6.66
N GLN A 133 22.52 11.42 5.52
CA GLN A 133 23.90 11.89 5.34
C GLN A 133 24.06 13.37 5.75
N TYR A 134 23.07 14.20 5.45
CA TYR A 134 23.08 15.63 5.72
C TYR A 134 21.76 16.08 6.31
N VAL A 135 21.79 16.93 7.32
CA VAL A 135 20.60 17.53 7.94
C VAL A 135 19.85 18.41 6.91
N ALA A 136 20.60 19.10 6.04
CA ALA A 136 20.04 19.93 4.98
C ALA A 136 19.15 19.15 3.99
N GLN A 137 19.36 17.84 3.81
CA GLN A 137 18.51 16.98 2.97
C GLN A 137 17.08 16.79 3.52
N LEU A 138 16.86 17.06 4.80
CA LEU A 138 15.55 17.01 5.43
C LEU A 138 14.71 18.27 5.19
N ILE A 139 15.30 19.28 4.55
CA ILE A 139 14.60 20.52 4.14
C ILE A 139 13.98 20.28 2.76
N GLN A 140 12.68 20.38 2.69
CA GLN A 140 11.91 20.13 1.47
C GLN A 140 11.62 21.42 0.71
N SER A 141 11.51 21.33 -0.63
CA SER A 141 11.00 22.42 -1.46
C SER A 141 9.52 22.16 -1.76
N VAL A 142 8.64 22.94 -1.15
CA VAL A 142 7.19 22.86 -1.36
C VAL A 142 6.74 24.15 -2.05
N ALA A 143 6.19 24.06 -3.25
CA ALA A 143 5.67 25.19 -4.02
C ALA A 143 6.68 26.36 -4.16
N GLY A 144 7.97 26.05 -4.29
CA GLY A 144 9.05 27.07 -4.43
C GLY A 144 9.56 27.66 -3.11
N SER A 145 8.99 27.28 -1.96
CA SER A 145 9.47 27.67 -0.63
C SER A 145 10.21 26.50 0.05
N ARG A 146 11.22 26.84 0.85
CA ARG A 146 11.95 25.85 1.67
C ARG A 146 11.14 25.57 2.94
N SER A 147 10.73 24.30 3.14
CA SER A 147 10.01 23.85 4.34
C SER A 147 10.96 23.07 5.25
N THR A 148 11.07 23.50 6.50
CA THR A 148 11.88 22.83 7.53
C THR A 148 11.02 21.89 8.41
N ALA A 149 9.73 21.76 8.13
CA ALA A 149 8.77 21.05 8.97
C ALA A 149 9.20 19.60 9.31
N VAL A 150 9.70 18.87 8.33
CA VAL A 150 10.15 17.47 8.55
C VAL A 150 11.39 17.44 9.44
N ARG A 151 12.38 18.29 9.17
CA ARG A 151 13.59 18.40 9.99
C ARG A 151 13.23 18.73 11.44
N ASP A 152 12.44 19.76 11.64
CA ASP A 152 12.08 20.25 12.97
C ASP A 152 11.21 19.23 13.73
N ALA A 153 10.34 18.50 13.02
CA ALA A 153 9.58 17.40 13.60
C ALA A 153 10.49 16.22 14.03
N ILE A 154 11.52 15.89 13.26
CA ILE A 154 12.49 14.84 13.63
C ILE A 154 13.22 15.25 14.90
N PHE A 155 13.92 16.38 14.90
CA PHE A 155 14.71 16.82 16.05
C PHE A 155 13.87 17.13 17.28
N GLY A 156 12.60 17.52 17.10
CA GLY A 156 11.68 17.73 18.22
C GLY A 156 11.11 16.45 18.85
N ASN A 157 11.16 15.30 18.14
CA ASN A 157 10.57 14.05 18.62
C ASN A 157 11.59 12.93 18.90
N VAL A 158 12.83 13.02 18.36
CA VAL A 158 13.83 12.01 18.62
C VAL A 158 14.46 12.20 20.00
N GLY A 159 14.55 11.09 20.74
CA GLY A 159 15.20 11.11 22.07
C GLY A 159 16.69 10.80 22.01
N THR A 160 17.16 10.18 20.94
CA THR A 160 18.56 9.77 20.76
C THR A 160 19.09 10.35 19.46
N ILE A 161 20.23 11.06 19.55
CA ILE A 161 20.94 11.62 18.41
C ILE A 161 22.36 11.05 18.39
N ILE A 162 22.75 10.48 17.24
CA ILE A 162 24.10 9.95 17.01
C ILE A 162 24.65 10.67 15.78
N SER A 163 25.78 11.35 15.91
CA SER A 163 26.42 12.04 14.81
C SER A 163 27.84 11.54 14.59
N PHE A 164 28.16 11.21 13.34
CA PHE A 164 29.52 11.13 12.84
C PHE A 164 29.99 12.54 12.45
N ARG A 165 31.19 12.63 11.87
CA ARG A 165 31.70 13.87 11.31
C ARG A 165 30.77 14.36 10.18
N VAL A 166 30.39 15.62 10.23
CA VAL A 166 29.56 16.30 9.21
C VAL A 166 30.24 17.57 8.68
N GLY A 167 29.65 18.18 7.66
CA GLY A 167 30.09 19.47 7.14
C GLY A 167 29.72 20.63 8.08
N ALA A 168 30.29 21.82 7.81
CA ALA A 168 30.17 22.98 8.70
C ALA A 168 28.70 23.44 8.90
N GLU A 169 27.89 23.48 7.84
CA GLU A 169 26.48 23.88 7.92
C GLU A 169 25.65 22.97 8.86
N ASP A 170 25.84 21.66 8.76
CA ASP A 170 25.18 20.70 9.63
C ASP A 170 25.75 20.74 11.06
N ALA A 171 27.05 21.01 11.20
CA ALA A 171 27.69 21.10 12.50
C ALA A 171 27.15 22.31 13.31
N GLU A 172 26.91 23.45 12.69
CA GLU A 172 26.26 24.61 13.36
C GLU A 172 24.85 24.30 13.84
N PHE A 173 24.12 23.45 13.12
CA PHE A 173 22.82 22.97 13.56
C PHE A 173 22.93 21.98 14.72
N LEU A 174 23.83 21.00 14.63
CA LEU A 174 24.05 19.96 15.64
C LEU A 174 24.68 20.49 16.93
N GLU A 175 25.45 21.56 16.86
CA GLU A 175 26.01 22.23 18.05
C GLU A 175 24.91 22.56 19.06
N LYS A 176 23.74 23.00 18.62
CA LYS A 176 22.61 23.34 19.49
C LYS A 176 22.08 22.12 20.26
N GLU A 177 22.21 20.94 19.68
CA GLU A 177 21.80 19.67 20.29
C GLU A 177 22.85 19.12 21.25
N PHE A 178 24.13 19.38 20.99
CA PHE A 178 25.26 18.86 21.75
C PHE A 178 25.85 19.85 22.76
N ALA A 179 25.39 21.10 22.73
CA ALA A 179 25.85 22.10 23.70
C ALA A 179 25.47 21.72 25.15
N PRO A 180 26.29 22.11 26.14
CA PRO A 180 27.54 22.84 26.03
C PRO A 180 28.79 21.95 25.79
N GLU A 181 28.65 20.63 25.66
CA GLU A 181 29.72 19.66 25.69
C GLU A 181 30.59 19.71 24.41
N PHE A 182 29.97 19.93 23.24
CA PHE A 182 30.67 19.98 21.96
C PHE A 182 30.26 21.18 21.12
N THR A 183 31.23 21.76 20.44
CA THR A 183 31.08 22.90 19.50
C THR A 183 30.98 22.40 18.05
N ALA A 184 30.57 23.27 17.12
CA ALA A 184 30.57 22.97 15.70
C ALA A 184 31.97 22.56 15.19
N VAL A 185 33.03 23.17 15.75
CA VAL A 185 34.43 22.84 15.40
C VAL A 185 34.75 21.41 15.78
N ASP A 186 34.30 20.94 16.94
CA ASP A 186 34.50 19.55 17.40
C ASP A 186 33.80 18.56 16.46
N VAL A 187 32.58 18.84 16.05
CA VAL A 187 31.80 17.98 15.14
C VAL A 187 32.43 17.86 13.76
N VAL A 188 32.95 18.97 13.20
CA VAL A 188 33.63 18.98 11.89
C VAL A 188 34.96 18.21 11.95
N ASN A 189 35.69 18.28 13.07
CA ASN A 189 36.98 17.67 13.20
C ASN A 189 36.95 16.24 13.78
N LEU A 190 35.76 15.67 13.98
CA LEU A 190 35.63 14.34 14.56
C LEU A 190 36.37 13.27 13.75
N ALA A 191 37.18 12.48 14.43
CA ALA A 191 38.00 11.46 13.78
C ALA A 191 37.15 10.31 13.22
N LYS A 192 37.68 9.57 12.25
CA LYS A 192 37.01 8.42 11.65
C LYS A 192 36.67 7.38 12.74
N TYR A 193 35.45 6.81 12.63
CA TYR A 193 34.88 5.83 13.58
C TYR A 193 34.52 6.40 14.97
N ASN A 194 34.72 7.68 15.23
CA ASN A 194 34.24 8.33 16.43
C ASN A 194 32.88 8.96 16.18
N ILE A 195 32.09 9.05 17.25
CA ILE A 195 30.73 9.60 17.23
C ILE A 195 30.48 10.49 18.44
N TYR A 196 29.60 11.45 18.29
CA TYR A 196 28.96 12.12 19.41
C TYR A 196 27.54 11.62 19.58
N LEU A 197 27.13 11.45 20.83
CA LEU A 197 25.83 10.90 21.20
C LEU A 197 25.16 11.77 22.24
N LYS A 198 23.84 11.89 22.10
CA LYS A 198 22.92 12.35 23.12
C LYS A 198 21.83 11.29 23.23
N LEU A 199 21.69 10.65 24.37
CA LEU A 199 20.78 9.53 24.59
C LEU A 199 19.57 9.97 25.41
N MET A 200 18.44 9.37 25.16
CA MET A 200 17.29 9.40 26.08
C MET A 200 17.32 8.12 26.92
N ILE A 201 17.50 8.27 28.22
CA ILE A 201 17.54 7.17 29.19
C ILE A 201 16.38 7.36 30.16
N ASP A 202 15.47 6.42 30.20
CA ASP A 202 14.25 6.46 31.05
C ASP A 202 13.45 7.78 30.93
N GLY A 203 13.37 8.31 29.71
CA GLY A 203 12.66 9.56 29.42
C GLY A 203 13.44 10.83 29.74
N VAL A 204 14.69 10.73 30.21
CA VAL A 204 15.56 11.87 30.51
C VAL A 204 16.69 11.95 29.46
N ALA A 205 16.86 13.13 28.86
CA ALA A 205 17.98 13.35 27.94
C ALA A 205 19.31 13.38 28.70
N SER A 206 20.27 12.56 28.28
CA SER A 206 21.64 12.59 28.81
C SER A 206 22.38 13.85 28.35
N ARG A 207 23.47 14.19 29.03
CA ARG A 207 24.48 15.06 28.42
C ARG A 207 25.08 14.39 27.21
N ALA A 208 25.53 15.18 26.23
CA ALA A 208 26.24 14.66 25.08
C ALA A 208 27.61 14.11 25.49
N PHE A 209 28.02 13.03 24.84
CA PHE A 209 29.34 12.39 25.10
C PHE A 209 29.90 11.79 23.81
N SER A 210 31.19 11.52 23.81
CA SER A 210 31.89 10.88 22.68
C SER A 210 31.99 9.37 22.86
N ALA A 211 31.99 8.64 21.76
CA ALA A 211 32.26 7.21 21.74
C ALA A 211 32.97 6.81 20.44
N THR A 212 33.54 5.60 20.47
CA THR A 212 34.12 4.95 19.27
C THR A 212 33.23 3.82 18.83
N THR A 213 32.93 3.73 17.53
CA THR A 213 32.12 2.63 16.99
C THR A 213 32.86 1.31 17.04
N LEU A 214 32.10 0.24 17.21
CA LEU A 214 32.66 -1.11 17.11
C LEU A 214 33.10 -1.40 15.67
N SER A 215 34.08 -2.26 15.53
CA SER A 215 34.46 -2.82 14.22
C SER A 215 33.31 -3.64 13.66
N PRO A 216 33.13 -3.67 12.32
CA PRO A 216 32.14 -4.53 11.69
C PRO A 216 32.32 -5.98 12.11
N TYR A 217 31.23 -6.68 12.38
CA TYR A 217 31.29 -8.11 12.65
C TYR A 217 31.89 -8.87 11.46
N PRO A 218 32.68 -9.92 11.69
CA PRO A 218 33.20 -10.76 10.64
C PRO A 218 32.03 -11.37 9.86
N ARG A 219 32.18 -11.47 8.54
CA ARG A 219 31.16 -12.12 7.72
C ARG A 219 31.04 -13.59 8.12
N PRO A 220 29.82 -14.11 8.30
CA PRO A 220 29.65 -15.52 8.59
C PRO A 220 30.14 -16.35 7.40
N GLU A 221 30.71 -17.53 7.67
CA GLU A 221 31.18 -18.47 6.64
C GLU A 221 30.04 -18.94 5.75
N ALA A 222 28.86 -19.16 6.31
CA ALA A 222 27.64 -19.53 5.57
C ALA A 222 26.70 -18.33 5.41
N SER A 223 26.19 -18.15 4.18
CA SER A 223 25.19 -17.12 3.88
C SER A 223 23.82 -17.76 3.64
N TYR A 224 22.83 -17.30 4.37
CA TYR A 224 21.43 -17.71 4.19
C TYR A 224 20.67 -16.88 3.13
N ARG A 225 21.36 -15.97 2.44
CA ARG A 225 20.75 -15.01 1.52
C ARG A 225 19.85 -15.66 0.47
N GLU A 226 20.34 -16.69 -0.19
CA GLU A 226 19.57 -17.34 -1.26
C GLU A 226 18.36 -18.11 -0.71
N ASN A 227 18.49 -18.74 0.46
CA ASN A 227 17.39 -19.41 1.13
C ASN A 227 16.29 -18.43 1.55
N ILE A 228 16.68 -17.26 2.09
CA ILE A 228 15.73 -16.20 2.47
C ILE A 228 15.00 -15.66 1.24
N ILE A 229 15.72 -15.40 0.14
CA ILE A 229 15.10 -14.92 -1.11
C ILE A 229 14.14 -15.96 -1.67
N LYS A 230 14.54 -17.23 -1.69
CA LYS A 230 13.71 -18.34 -2.17
C LYS A 230 12.44 -18.45 -1.34
N HIS A 231 12.57 -18.54 -0.02
CA HIS A 231 11.42 -18.61 0.90
C HIS A 231 10.48 -17.42 0.76
N SER A 232 11.02 -16.20 0.68
CA SER A 232 10.24 -14.98 0.50
C SER A 232 9.44 -15.00 -0.82
N ARG A 233 10.05 -15.47 -1.92
CA ARG A 233 9.37 -15.58 -3.21
C ARG A 233 8.27 -16.65 -3.20
N GLU A 234 8.52 -17.79 -2.57
CA GLU A 234 7.55 -18.89 -2.47
C GLU A 234 6.36 -18.53 -1.59
N THR A 235 6.59 -17.77 -0.51
CA THR A 235 5.55 -17.43 0.47
C THR A 235 4.74 -16.20 0.07
N TYR A 236 5.40 -15.17 -0.47
CA TYR A 236 4.79 -13.84 -0.69
C TYR A 236 4.78 -13.42 -2.16
N GLY A 237 5.47 -14.14 -3.04
CA GLY A 237 5.58 -13.76 -4.44
C GLY A 237 4.53 -14.43 -5.31
N THR A 238 3.91 -13.64 -6.20
CA THR A 238 3.14 -14.16 -7.32
C THR A 238 4.02 -14.12 -8.58
N PRO A 239 4.06 -15.18 -9.40
CA PRO A 239 4.83 -15.15 -10.64
C PRO A 239 4.43 -13.95 -11.52
N ARG A 240 5.43 -13.31 -12.11
CA ARG A 240 5.21 -12.10 -12.92
C ARG A 240 4.21 -12.33 -14.05
N GLU A 241 4.31 -13.49 -14.71
CA GLU A 241 3.45 -13.85 -15.84
C GLU A 241 1.99 -13.94 -15.39
N ASP A 242 1.72 -14.46 -14.20
CA ASP A 242 0.37 -14.61 -13.66
C ASP A 242 -0.24 -13.23 -13.32
N VAL A 243 0.56 -12.33 -12.73
CA VAL A 243 0.12 -10.96 -12.43
C VAL A 243 -0.15 -10.16 -13.70
N GLU A 244 0.74 -10.23 -14.69
CA GLU A 244 0.57 -9.53 -15.97
C GLU A 244 -0.64 -10.06 -16.74
N ALA A 245 -0.94 -11.37 -16.65
CA ALA A 245 -2.14 -11.96 -17.21
C ALA A 245 -3.43 -11.46 -16.51
N GLU A 246 -3.41 -11.35 -15.18
CA GLU A 246 -4.54 -10.84 -14.40
C GLU A 246 -4.83 -9.37 -14.74
N ILE A 247 -3.79 -8.55 -14.85
CA ILE A 247 -3.91 -7.15 -15.25
C ILE A 247 -4.46 -7.03 -16.67
N ALA A 248 -3.98 -7.86 -17.62
CA ALA A 248 -4.44 -7.86 -19.00
C ALA A 248 -5.92 -8.29 -19.13
N GLU A 249 -6.34 -9.28 -18.36
CA GLU A 249 -7.73 -9.72 -18.31
C GLU A 249 -8.64 -8.61 -17.76
N TRP A 250 -8.24 -7.98 -16.65
CA TRP A 250 -8.97 -6.87 -16.07
C TRP A 250 -9.06 -5.66 -17.02
N ALA A 251 -7.99 -5.37 -17.76
CA ALA A 251 -7.95 -4.30 -18.76
C ALA A 251 -8.73 -4.61 -20.06
N GLY A 252 -9.31 -5.80 -20.20
CA GLY A 252 -10.04 -6.21 -21.41
C GLY A 252 -9.13 -6.57 -22.61
N VAL A 253 -7.82 -6.73 -22.38
CA VAL A 253 -6.83 -7.15 -23.41
C VAL A 253 -6.41 -8.62 -23.23
N GLY A 254 -7.27 -9.42 -22.63
CA GLY A 254 -7.01 -10.81 -22.27
C GLY A 254 -6.65 -11.75 -23.44
N GLU A 255 -6.94 -11.37 -24.68
CA GLU A 255 -6.50 -12.12 -25.87
C GLU A 255 -4.97 -12.21 -26.03
N LEU A 256 -4.23 -11.25 -25.43
CA LEU A 256 -2.77 -11.21 -25.43
C LEU A 256 -2.12 -12.12 -24.37
N VAL A 257 -2.92 -12.76 -23.52
CA VAL A 257 -2.41 -13.66 -22.47
C VAL A 257 -2.02 -15.00 -23.08
N PRO A 258 -0.78 -15.47 -22.93
CA PRO A 258 -0.34 -16.76 -23.44
C PRO A 258 -1.19 -17.93 -22.93
N ALA A 259 -1.54 -18.87 -23.80
CA ALA A 259 -2.38 -20.02 -23.45
C ALA A 259 -1.86 -20.80 -22.23
N ARG A 260 -0.54 -21.01 -22.13
CA ARG A 260 0.11 -21.69 -20.99
C ARG A 260 -0.18 -21.02 -19.62
N VAL A 261 -0.34 -19.69 -19.61
CA VAL A 261 -0.64 -18.95 -18.36
C VAL A 261 -2.09 -19.14 -17.98
N ARG A 262 -3.00 -19.18 -18.97
CA ARG A 262 -4.43 -19.48 -18.77
C ARG A 262 -4.62 -20.87 -18.21
N GLU A 263 -3.93 -21.87 -18.76
CA GLU A 263 -3.99 -23.27 -18.30
C GLU A 263 -3.49 -23.41 -16.86
N ARG A 264 -2.32 -22.88 -16.54
CA ARG A 264 -1.75 -22.91 -15.18
C ARG A 264 -2.65 -22.24 -14.14
N ARG A 265 -3.33 -21.14 -14.53
CA ARG A 265 -4.28 -20.47 -13.66
C ARG A 265 -5.51 -21.33 -13.37
N LEU A 266 -6.02 -22.03 -14.38
CA LEU A 266 -7.10 -22.99 -14.21
C LEU A 266 -6.71 -24.14 -13.26
N GLU A 267 -5.51 -24.68 -13.40
CA GLU A 267 -4.98 -25.70 -12.48
C GLU A 267 -4.89 -25.20 -11.05
N ASN A 268 -4.39 -23.97 -10.83
CA ASN A 268 -4.31 -23.35 -9.51
C ASN A 268 -5.70 -23.10 -8.89
N ILE A 269 -6.69 -22.70 -9.68
CA ILE A 269 -8.07 -22.53 -9.22
C ILE A 269 -8.68 -23.87 -8.81
N ILE A 270 -8.44 -24.92 -9.59
CA ILE A 270 -8.91 -26.29 -9.30
C ILE A 270 -8.24 -26.81 -8.03
N ALA A 271 -6.92 -26.62 -7.87
CA ALA A 271 -6.17 -27.02 -6.69
C ALA A 271 -6.63 -26.27 -5.42
N ALA A 272 -6.88 -24.97 -5.50
CA ALA A 272 -7.39 -24.17 -4.40
C ALA A 272 -8.85 -24.55 -4.01
N GLY A 273 -9.67 -24.95 -4.99
CA GLY A 273 -11.02 -25.47 -4.76
C GLY A 273 -11.04 -26.82 -4.05
N SER A 274 -10.00 -27.65 -4.20
CA SER A 274 -9.89 -28.95 -3.55
C SER A 274 -9.31 -28.89 -2.12
N ALA A 275 -8.62 -27.81 -1.76
CA ALA A 275 -8.01 -27.64 -0.43
C ALA A 275 -8.98 -27.10 0.64
N ASN A 276 -10.17 -26.67 0.28
CA ASN A 276 -11.15 -26.05 1.20
C ASN A 276 -12.35 -26.98 1.50
N SER A 277 -12.05 -28.22 1.92
CA SER A 277 -13.06 -29.10 2.53
C SER A 277 -13.19 -28.83 4.03
N GLY A 278 -13.77 -27.67 4.40
CA GLY A 278 -14.37 -27.43 5.70
C GLY A 278 -15.82 -28.00 5.75
N PRO A 279 -16.45 -28.15 6.93
CA PRO A 279 -17.64 -28.98 7.12
C PRO A 279 -18.82 -28.53 6.23
N ALA A 280 -19.51 -29.54 5.68
CA ALA A 280 -20.57 -29.43 4.72
C ALA A 280 -21.66 -28.42 5.11
N VAL A 281 -21.83 -27.40 4.28
CA VAL A 281 -23.07 -26.64 4.17
C VAL A 281 -23.99 -27.43 3.23
N PRO A 282 -25.29 -27.62 3.55
CA PRO A 282 -26.15 -28.52 2.79
C PRO A 282 -26.27 -28.12 1.34
N ALA A 283 -26.19 -29.13 0.49
CA ALA A 283 -26.29 -29.01 -0.95
C ALA A 283 -27.58 -28.31 -1.38
N ALA A 284 -27.45 -27.15 -1.97
CA ALA A 284 -28.49 -26.57 -2.80
C ALA A 284 -27.89 -26.29 -4.18
N VAL A 285 -28.43 -27.00 -5.15
CA VAL A 285 -28.36 -26.80 -6.59
C VAL A 285 -27.06 -27.27 -7.25
N SER A 286 -27.16 -28.48 -7.77
CA SER A 286 -26.27 -29.08 -8.76
C SER A 286 -25.93 -28.13 -9.91
N ARG A 287 -24.63 -27.93 -10.16
CA ARG A 287 -24.11 -27.43 -11.44
C ARG A 287 -24.39 -28.50 -12.50
N SER A 288 -25.55 -28.43 -13.09
CA SER A 288 -25.84 -29.12 -14.35
C SER A 288 -25.62 -28.13 -15.48
N SER A 289 -24.76 -28.50 -16.39
CA SER A 289 -24.65 -28.09 -17.77
C SER A 289 -24.35 -26.60 -18.03
N VAL A 290 -23.14 -26.35 -18.50
CA VAL A 290 -22.90 -25.35 -19.52
C VAL A 290 -23.77 -25.80 -20.71
N ALA A 291 -25.04 -25.42 -20.70
CA ALA A 291 -25.89 -25.53 -21.85
C ALA A 291 -25.31 -24.62 -22.92
N GLU A 292 -25.01 -25.19 -24.08
CA GLU A 292 -24.78 -24.45 -25.30
C GLU A 292 -25.85 -23.34 -25.40
N PHE A 293 -25.40 -22.11 -25.39
CA PHE A 293 -26.23 -20.95 -25.49
C PHE A 293 -26.65 -20.85 -26.94
N GLU A 294 -27.70 -21.56 -27.33
CA GLU A 294 -28.40 -21.32 -28.62
C GLU A 294 -28.87 -19.86 -28.59
N ALA A 295 -28.32 -19.06 -29.48
CA ALA A 295 -28.69 -17.67 -29.65
C ALA A 295 -30.23 -17.58 -29.86
N GLY A 296 -30.94 -17.14 -28.82
CA GLY A 296 -32.38 -16.97 -28.81
C GLY A 296 -32.83 -16.12 -30.00
N LYS A 297 -34.06 -16.37 -30.48
CA LYS A 297 -34.65 -15.72 -31.63
C LYS A 297 -34.43 -14.22 -31.62
N SER A 298 -33.79 -13.67 -32.65
CA SER A 298 -33.69 -12.23 -32.85
C SER A 298 -34.85 -11.72 -33.71
N VAL A 299 -35.48 -10.63 -33.29
CA VAL A 299 -36.59 -9.99 -34.04
C VAL A 299 -36.24 -8.52 -34.25
N SER A 300 -36.41 -8.03 -35.47
CA SER A 300 -36.26 -6.60 -35.75
C SER A 300 -37.55 -5.86 -35.40
N LYS A 301 -37.50 -4.95 -34.41
CA LYS A 301 -38.57 -4.05 -34.05
C LYS A 301 -38.07 -2.60 -34.19
N ALA A 302 -38.75 -1.82 -35.04
CA ALA A 302 -38.40 -0.40 -35.27
C ALA A 302 -36.93 -0.15 -35.64
N GLY A 303 -36.33 -0.99 -36.51
CA GLY A 303 -34.97 -0.80 -37.01
C GLY A 303 -33.83 -1.17 -35.99
N LYS A 304 -34.18 -1.71 -34.83
CA LYS A 304 -33.19 -2.20 -33.84
C LYS A 304 -33.32 -3.71 -33.66
N GLN A 305 -32.21 -4.39 -33.68
CA GLN A 305 -32.17 -5.82 -33.44
C GLN A 305 -32.33 -6.08 -31.94
N MET A 306 -33.31 -6.89 -31.55
CA MET A 306 -33.66 -7.22 -30.19
C MET A 306 -33.35 -8.70 -29.96
N TYR A 307 -32.84 -9.03 -28.77
CA TYR A 307 -32.45 -10.39 -28.40
C TYR A 307 -33.29 -10.87 -27.21
N GLU A 308 -33.83 -12.09 -27.30
CA GLU A 308 -34.57 -12.73 -26.22
C GLU A 308 -33.56 -13.31 -25.19
N VAL A 309 -33.73 -12.93 -23.94
CA VAL A 309 -32.88 -13.41 -22.81
C VAL A 309 -33.76 -13.74 -21.62
N VAL A 310 -33.25 -14.54 -20.72
CA VAL A 310 -33.92 -14.91 -19.46
C VAL A 310 -33.42 -14.02 -18.33
N CYS A 311 -34.36 -13.43 -17.59
CA CYS A 311 -34.03 -12.63 -16.41
C CYS A 311 -33.32 -13.50 -15.37
N TRP A 312 -32.18 -13.02 -14.89
CA TRP A 312 -31.31 -13.77 -13.96
C TRP A 312 -32.00 -14.14 -12.62
N GLU A 313 -32.87 -13.28 -12.10
CA GLU A 313 -33.51 -13.45 -10.80
C GLU A 313 -34.92 -14.05 -10.89
N GLY A 314 -35.70 -13.66 -11.91
CA GLY A 314 -37.10 -14.09 -12.05
C GLY A 314 -37.32 -15.21 -13.06
N GLY A 315 -36.33 -15.60 -13.85
CA GLY A 315 -36.51 -16.63 -14.89
C GLY A 315 -37.41 -16.24 -16.06
N GLU A 316 -37.88 -14.99 -16.13
CA GLU A 316 -38.77 -14.50 -17.15
C GLU A 316 -38.04 -14.14 -18.44
N LYS A 317 -38.64 -14.37 -19.58
CA LYS A 317 -38.10 -13.99 -20.88
C LYS A 317 -38.28 -12.50 -21.13
N VAL A 318 -37.16 -11.81 -21.40
CA VAL A 318 -37.12 -10.37 -21.68
C VAL A 318 -36.36 -10.08 -22.98
N TRP A 319 -36.73 -8.97 -23.64
CA TRP A 319 -36.10 -8.55 -24.88
C TRP A 319 -35.14 -7.39 -24.61
N VAL A 320 -33.87 -7.55 -25.02
CA VAL A 320 -32.86 -6.53 -24.86
C VAL A 320 -32.31 -6.03 -26.21
N PRO A 321 -31.95 -4.73 -26.32
CA PRO A 321 -31.47 -4.14 -27.59
C PRO A 321 -29.97 -4.35 -27.83
N PHE A 322 -29.34 -5.30 -27.17
CA PHE A 322 -27.91 -5.63 -27.30
C PHE A 322 -27.75 -7.14 -27.31
N LYS A 323 -26.72 -7.61 -28.00
CA LYS A 323 -26.36 -9.05 -28.02
C LYS A 323 -25.81 -9.45 -26.65
N PRO A 324 -26.39 -10.44 -25.95
CA PRO A 324 -25.90 -10.93 -24.68
C PRO A 324 -24.52 -11.56 -24.82
N ASP A 325 -23.62 -11.29 -23.85
CA ASP A 325 -22.29 -11.86 -23.80
C ASP A 325 -22.24 -13.20 -23.03
N GLY A 326 -23.36 -13.63 -22.47
CA GLY A 326 -23.48 -14.88 -21.69
C GLY A 326 -22.81 -14.84 -20.30
N VAL A 327 -22.13 -13.73 -19.95
CA VAL A 327 -21.35 -13.59 -18.71
C VAL A 327 -22.04 -12.67 -17.70
N ARG A 328 -22.68 -11.59 -18.17
CA ARG A 328 -23.32 -10.59 -17.31
C ARG A 328 -24.75 -10.98 -17.01
N PRO A 329 -25.18 -10.90 -15.73
CA PRO A 329 -26.57 -11.12 -15.39
C PRO A 329 -27.46 -10.04 -16.00
N ILE A 330 -28.55 -10.45 -16.65
CA ILE A 330 -29.52 -9.56 -17.25
C ILE A 330 -30.81 -9.62 -16.45
N TYR A 331 -31.34 -8.48 -16.05
CA TYR A 331 -32.53 -8.35 -15.23
C TYR A 331 -33.68 -7.74 -16.03
N CYS A 332 -34.92 -8.18 -15.76
CA CYS A 332 -36.11 -7.50 -16.26
C CYS A 332 -36.25 -6.11 -15.60
N LYS A 333 -37.08 -5.24 -16.12
CA LYS A 333 -37.27 -3.88 -15.60
C LYS A 333 -37.67 -3.86 -14.13
N ASP A 334 -38.52 -4.80 -13.70
CA ASP A 334 -39.03 -4.87 -12.33
C ASP A 334 -37.95 -5.30 -11.34
N HIS A 335 -37.09 -6.26 -11.71
CA HIS A 335 -35.96 -6.68 -10.91
C HIS A 335 -34.81 -5.64 -10.90
N LEU A 336 -34.60 -4.95 -12.01
CA LEU A 336 -33.65 -3.84 -12.08
C LEU A 336 -34.10 -2.66 -11.19
N TYR A 337 -35.40 -2.38 -11.14
CA TYR A 337 -35.97 -1.34 -10.29
C TYR A 337 -35.86 -1.70 -8.81
N LYS A 338 -36.18 -2.93 -8.41
CA LYS A 338 -35.97 -3.43 -7.03
C LYS A 338 -34.50 -3.37 -6.60
N LEU A 339 -33.57 -3.75 -7.48
CA LEU A 339 -32.14 -3.62 -7.21
C LEU A 339 -31.72 -2.16 -7.04
N SER A 340 -32.28 -1.23 -7.79
CA SER A 340 -32.01 0.21 -7.62
C SER A 340 -32.60 0.76 -6.33
N GLU A 341 -33.81 0.32 -5.92
CA GLU A 341 -34.39 0.68 -4.61
C GLU A 341 -33.61 0.14 -3.43
N VAL A 342 -33.15 -1.12 -3.49
CA VAL A 342 -32.30 -1.71 -2.46
C VAL A 342 -30.96 -0.99 -2.37
N LYS A 343 -30.37 -0.65 -3.52
CA LYS A 343 -29.13 0.13 -3.58
C LYS A 343 -29.32 1.56 -3.06
N GLN A 344 -30.47 2.18 -3.34
CA GLN A 344 -30.81 3.51 -2.84
C GLN A 344 -31.12 3.51 -1.33
N LYS A 345 -31.78 2.47 -0.80
CA LYS A 345 -31.97 2.26 0.65
C LYS A 345 -30.65 2.02 1.36
N LEU A 346 -29.78 1.20 0.82
CA LEU A 346 -28.44 0.97 1.37
C LEU A 346 -27.60 2.27 1.39
N MET A 347 -27.71 3.11 0.37
CA MET A 347 -27.01 4.40 0.34
C MET A 347 -27.63 5.43 1.30
N THR A 348 -28.96 5.45 1.50
CA THR A 348 -29.61 6.39 2.43
C THR A 348 -29.45 5.99 3.89
N ASP A 349 -29.37 4.72 4.22
CA ASP A 349 -29.11 4.25 5.58
C ASP A 349 -27.60 4.35 5.99
N GLN A 350 -26.69 4.36 5.02
CA GLN A 350 -25.24 4.54 5.27
C GLN A 350 -24.81 6.01 5.41
N TYR A 351 -25.63 6.99 5.03
CA TYR A 351 -25.28 8.42 5.06
C TYR A 351 -26.12 9.23 6.05
N LYS A 352 -26.28 8.76 7.28
CA LYS A 352 -26.45 9.68 8.42
C LYS A 352 -25.06 9.95 9.01
N PRO A 353 -24.66 11.22 9.21
CA PRO A 353 -23.40 11.52 9.89
C PRO A 353 -23.52 11.08 11.34
N THR A 354 -23.16 9.85 11.61
CA THR A 354 -22.90 9.34 12.94
C THR A 354 -21.54 9.85 13.37
N SER A 355 -21.40 10.27 14.63
CA SER A 355 -20.11 10.63 15.18
C SER A 355 -19.13 9.48 14.97
N LEU A 356 -17.84 9.78 14.81
CA LEU A 356 -16.78 8.78 14.63
C LEU A 356 -16.87 7.64 15.66
N GLN A 357 -17.33 7.94 16.88
CA GLN A 357 -17.52 7.02 17.98
C GLN A 357 -18.65 6.02 17.75
N GLU A 358 -19.72 6.41 17.07
CA GLU A 358 -20.85 5.52 16.74
C GLU A 358 -20.56 4.61 15.55
N ALA A 359 -19.75 5.08 14.60
CA ALA A 359 -19.28 4.28 13.47
C ALA A 359 -18.33 3.15 13.92
N LEU A 360 -17.46 3.44 14.89
CA LEU A 360 -16.56 2.47 15.52
C LEU A 360 -17.31 1.39 16.33
N ASN A 361 -18.39 1.77 17.02
CA ASN A 361 -19.17 0.84 17.85
C ASN A 361 -20.10 -0.09 17.05
N ARG A 362 -20.30 0.16 15.76
CA ARG A 362 -21.21 -0.65 14.90
C ARG A 362 -20.50 -1.68 14.02
N GLY A 363 -19.18 -1.83 14.12
CA GLY A 363 -18.42 -2.82 13.34
C GLY A 363 -18.49 -2.61 11.80
N VAL A 364 -18.73 -1.37 11.36
CA VAL A 364 -18.91 -1.05 9.92
C VAL A 364 -17.56 -0.97 9.18
N ILE A 365 -16.44 -1.16 9.86
CA ILE A 365 -15.09 -1.02 9.29
C ILE A 365 -14.41 -2.36 8.98
N ASP A 366 -15.11 -3.50 9.16
CA ASP A 366 -14.50 -4.81 8.90
C ASP A 366 -14.39 -5.21 7.42
N ASN A 367 -14.79 -4.34 6.48
CA ASN A 367 -14.78 -4.64 5.04
C ASN A 367 -14.34 -3.45 4.14
N LEU A 368 -13.37 -2.65 4.57
CA LEU A 368 -12.69 -1.70 3.67
C LEU A 368 -11.21 -2.00 3.57
#